data_29682ccb23516881561354d9e2d6b2ef
#
_entry.id   29682ccb23516881561354d9e2d6b2ef
#
_cell.length_a   1.000
_cell.length_b   1.000
_cell.length_c   1.000
_cell.angle_alpha   90.00
_cell.angle_beta   90.00
_cell.angle_gamma   90.00
#
_symmetry.space_group_name_H-M   'P 1'
#
loop_
_entity.id
_entity.type
_entity.pdbx_description
1 polymer ?
#
loop_
_entity_poly.entity_id
_entity_poly.type
_entity_poly.pdbx_seq_one_letter_code
_entity_poly.pdbx_strand_id
1 'polypeptide(L)'
;PKLFLRRDLYNKLTNLTNKNLLDSKTINLEWSKDEIFAFFFKIVFAYAKEDFFEVMIDYKEFPIEIIETIMKKINQQNNYNQIPLDQNYLKALVSTFFGKYPNTFSKKNAKYEETYSWFYTSLANADKTISLRPFLDLIKFSIDRYLEKGTDAYKPILSPYFYNSNYNRQKCVEKYVEDLSNEQGNED
;
A
#
# COMPACT_ATOMS: atom_id res chain seq x y z
N PRO A 1 -27.17 5.95 17.17
CA PRO A 1 -26.35 4.75 16.91
C PRO A 1 -25.61 4.91 15.60
N LYS A 2 -24.34 4.43 15.54
CA LYS A 2 -23.56 4.34 14.33
C LYS A 2 -23.57 2.87 13.90
N LEU A 3 -23.90 2.60 12.62
CA LEU A 3 -23.86 1.27 12.04
C LEU A 3 -22.72 1.20 11.03
N PHE A 4 -21.83 0.22 11.21
CA PHE A 4 -20.79 -0.10 10.25
C PHE A 4 -21.24 -1.33 9.45
N LEU A 5 -21.36 -1.17 8.16
CA LEU A 5 -21.80 -2.23 7.26
C LEU A 5 -20.87 -2.29 6.05
N ARG A 6 -20.54 -3.48 5.60
CA ARG A 6 -19.78 -3.69 4.37
C ARG A 6 -20.62 -3.22 3.17
N ARG A 7 -20.01 -2.52 2.22
CA ARG A 7 -20.72 -1.87 1.10
C ARG A 7 -21.55 -2.83 0.26
N ASP A 8 -21.03 -4.03 -0.01
CA ASP A 8 -21.74 -5.05 -0.76
C ASP A 8 -22.98 -5.57 -0.02
N LEU A 9 -22.91 -5.73 1.30
CA LEU A 9 -24.06 -6.07 2.15
C LEU A 9 -25.08 -4.94 2.16
N TYR A 10 -24.63 -3.69 2.29
CA TYR A 10 -25.52 -2.54 2.21
C TYR A 10 -26.27 -2.46 0.87
N ASN A 11 -25.56 -2.74 -0.23
CA ASN A 11 -26.16 -2.75 -1.57
C ASN A 11 -27.19 -3.86 -1.76
N LYS A 12 -27.05 -5.01 -1.09
CA LYS A 12 -28.04 -6.11 -1.09
C LYS A 12 -29.31 -5.76 -0.31
N LEU A 13 -29.30 -4.74 0.54
CA LEU A 13 -30.49 -4.30 1.28
C LEU A 13 -31.46 -3.52 0.36
N THR A 14 -32.16 -4.23 -0.50
CA THR A 14 -33.07 -3.62 -1.49
C THR A 14 -34.43 -3.22 -0.90
N ASN A 15 -34.85 -3.88 0.19
CA ASN A 15 -36.18 -3.75 0.77
C ASN A 15 -36.25 -2.82 2.00
N LEU A 16 -35.22 -2.01 2.21
CA LEU A 16 -35.23 -1.04 3.32
C LEU A 16 -36.15 0.13 3.02
N THR A 17 -37.19 0.28 3.83
CA THR A 17 -38.01 1.48 3.84
C THR A 17 -37.12 2.69 4.17
N ASN A 18 -37.21 3.74 3.35
CA ASN A 18 -36.42 4.96 3.50
C ASN A 18 -34.88 4.78 3.24
N LYS A 19 -34.47 3.86 2.40
CA LYS A 19 -33.05 3.69 2.02
C LYS A 19 -32.42 5.00 1.55
N ASN A 20 -33.14 5.83 0.80
CA ASN A 20 -32.68 7.14 0.33
C ASN A 20 -32.28 8.09 1.48
N LEU A 21 -32.95 8.01 2.63
CA LEU A 21 -32.57 8.78 3.82
C LEU A 21 -31.30 8.24 4.48
N LEU A 22 -31.07 6.93 4.38
CA LEU A 22 -29.82 6.32 4.83
C LEU A 22 -28.67 6.68 3.90
N ASP A 23 -28.90 6.63 2.58
CA ASP A 23 -27.88 6.99 1.58
C ASP A 23 -27.35 8.41 1.81
N SER A 24 -28.22 9.36 2.13
CA SER A 24 -27.83 10.76 2.43
C SER A 24 -26.98 10.91 3.69
N LYS A 25 -26.97 9.91 4.58
CA LYS A 25 -26.23 9.89 5.85
C LYS A 25 -25.12 8.85 5.87
N THR A 26 -24.90 8.17 4.76
CA THR A 26 -23.87 7.14 4.62
C THR A 26 -22.53 7.78 4.29
N ILE A 27 -21.49 7.40 5.04
CA ILE A 27 -20.11 7.76 4.76
C ILE A 27 -19.40 6.49 4.27
N ASN A 28 -18.91 6.51 3.05
CA ASN A 28 -18.07 5.44 2.54
C ASN A 28 -16.66 5.57 3.12
N LEU A 29 -16.17 4.50 3.74
CA LEU A 29 -14.79 4.40 4.19
C LEU A 29 -13.99 3.69 3.10
N GLU A 30 -13.22 4.45 2.36
CA GLU A 30 -12.36 3.96 1.28
C GLU A 30 -10.91 4.37 1.56
N TRP A 31 -9.98 3.50 1.23
CA TRP A 31 -8.58 3.81 1.33
C TRP A 31 -8.14 4.64 0.13
N SER A 32 -7.55 5.78 0.40
CA SER A 32 -6.74 6.47 -0.62
C SER A 32 -5.38 5.80 -0.75
N LYS A 33 -4.72 6.03 -1.87
CA LYS A 33 -3.33 5.59 -2.10
C LYS A 33 -2.39 6.08 -1.00
N ASP A 34 -2.53 7.34 -0.62
CA ASP A 34 -1.68 7.98 0.37
C ASP A 34 -1.87 7.39 1.77
N GLU A 35 -3.12 7.07 2.13
CA GLU A 35 -3.44 6.42 3.41
C GLU A 35 -2.91 4.99 3.49
N ILE A 36 -2.95 4.22 2.39
CA ILE A 36 -2.38 2.87 2.34
C ILE A 36 -0.88 2.92 2.59
N PHE A 37 -0.15 3.80 1.93
CA PHE A 37 1.28 3.96 2.18
C PHE A 37 1.58 4.50 3.56
N ALA A 38 0.81 5.49 4.04
CA ALA A 38 0.98 6.00 5.39
C ALA A 38 0.77 4.90 6.44
N PHE A 39 -0.24 4.05 6.25
CA PHE A 39 -0.47 2.90 7.12
C PHE A 39 0.70 1.90 7.08
N PHE A 40 1.19 1.57 5.89
CA PHE A 40 2.34 0.69 5.72
C PHE A 40 3.59 1.22 6.43
N PHE A 41 3.95 2.48 6.19
CA PHE A 41 5.11 3.09 6.83
C PHE A 41 4.93 3.31 8.34
N LYS A 42 3.70 3.47 8.81
CA LYS A 42 3.43 3.42 10.25
C LYS A 42 3.86 2.10 10.86
N ILE A 43 3.61 0.98 10.18
CA ILE A 43 4.06 -0.34 10.63
C ILE A 43 5.59 -0.40 10.57
N VAL A 44 6.20 -0.03 9.45
CA VAL A 44 7.67 -0.04 9.30
C VAL A 44 8.33 0.78 10.41
N PHE A 45 7.86 1.98 10.69
CA PHE A 45 8.44 2.86 11.71
C PHE A 45 8.15 2.43 13.15
N ALA A 46 7.13 1.62 13.36
CA ALA A 46 6.89 1.03 14.68
C ALA A 46 7.96 0.00 15.07
N TYR A 47 8.62 -0.62 14.09
CA TYR A 47 9.56 -1.72 14.32
C TYR A 47 10.99 -1.45 13.84
N ALA A 48 11.19 -0.63 12.83
CA ALA A 48 12.49 -0.46 12.15
C ALA A 48 12.70 0.98 11.65
N LYS A 49 12.33 1.99 12.42
CA LYS A 49 12.41 3.40 11.99
C LYS A 49 13.85 3.85 11.75
N GLU A 50 14.73 3.57 12.68
CA GLU A 50 16.13 3.96 12.62
C GLU A 50 16.82 3.28 11.45
N ASP A 51 16.70 1.96 11.33
CA ASP A 51 17.27 1.17 10.23
C ASP A 51 16.76 1.65 8.86
N PHE A 52 15.47 2.02 8.79
CA PHE A 52 14.91 2.55 7.56
C PHE A 52 15.54 3.88 7.14
N PHE A 53 15.79 4.77 8.10
CA PHE A 53 16.45 6.06 7.80
C PHE A 53 17.92 5.90 7.45
N GLU A 54 18.63 4.95 8.05
CA GLU A 54 19.99 4.60 7.63
C GLU A 54 20.02 4.15 6.17
N VAL A 55 19.11 3.25 5.77
CA VAL A 55 18.96 2.83 4.37
C VAL A 55 18.64 4.02 3.46
N MET A 56 17.76 4.93 3.90
CA MET A 56 17.38 6.10 3.12
C MET A 56 18.56 7.03 2.86
N ILE A 57 19.43 7.24 3.85
CA ILE A 57 20.66 8.01 3.74
C ILE A 57 21.65 7.31 2.78
N ASP A 58 21.82 6.02 2.94
CA ASP A 58 22.73 5.21 2.12
C ASP A 58 22.29 5.07 0.66
N TYR A 59 21.01 5.12 0.41
CA TYR A 59 20.43 5.01 -0.94
C TYR A 59 20.79 6.19 -1.83
N LYS A 60 21.03 7.38 -1.25
CA LYS A 60 21.46 8.60 -1.94
C LYS A 60 20.55 9.05 -3.10
N GLU A 61 19.32 8.62 -3.11
CA GLU A 61 18.31 9.06 -4.11
C GLU A 61 17.83 10.48 -3.81
N PHE A 62 17.88 10.88 -2.52
CA PHE A 62 17.37 12.17 -2.06
C PHE A 62 18.48 12.99 -1.39
N PRO A 63 18.46 14.33 -1.55
CA PRO A 63 19.30 15.22 -0.78
C PRO A 63 19.08 15.04 0.74
N ILE A 64 20.15 15.18 1.50
CA ILE A 64 20.10 14.97 2.96
C ILE A 64 19.09 15.90 3.65
N GLU A 65 18.92 17.11 3.14
CA GLU A 65 17.99 18.11 3.68
C GLU A 65 16.52 17.65 3.58
N ILE A 66 16.20 16.90 2.50
CA ILE A 66 14.86 16.28 2.34
C ILE A 66 14.69 15.16 3.36
N ILE A 67 15.71 14.33 3.54
CA ILE A 67 15.67 13.22 4.51
C ILE A 67 15.50 13.76 5.92
N GLU A 68 16.30 14.75 6.32
CA GLU A 68 16.19 15.42 7.63
C GLU A 68 14.82 16.05 7.85
N THR A 69 14.24 16.66 6.80
CA THR A 69 12.89 17.23 6.88
C THR A 69 11.84 16.15 7.12
N ILE A 70 11.95 15.02 6.44
CA ILE A 70 11.04 13.86 6.64
C ILE A 70 11.20 13.31 8.06
N MET A 71 12.44 13.08 8.50
CA MET A 71 12.73 12.59 9.85
C MET A 71 12.18 13.52 10.93
N LYS A 72 12.39 14.83 10.77
CA LYS A 72 11.87 15.84 11.69
C LYS A 72 10.35 15.80 11.76
N LYS A 73 9.66 15.73 10.63
CA LYS A 73 8.19 15.66 10.59
C LYS A 73 7.65 14.39 11.24
N ILE A 74 8.26 13.25 10.98
CA ILE A 74 7.87 11.97 11.58
C ILE A 74 8.11 11.97 13.09
N ASN A 75 9.21 12.54 13.55
CA ASN A 75 9.53 12.62 14.98
C ASN A 75 8.71 13.68 15.74
N GLN A 76 8.28 14.74 15.07
CA GLN A 76 7.46 15.80 15.70
C GLN A 76 6.00 15.40 15.90
N GLN A 77 5.52 14.38 15.23
CA GLN A 77 4.15 13.87 15.38
C GLN A 77 4.03 13.02 16.65
N ASN A 78 4.17 13.66 17.79
CA ASN A 78 4.19 13.04 19.12
C ASN A 78 2.88 12.35 19.52
N ASN A 79 1.79 12.52 18.77
CA ASN A 79 0.52 11.94 19.11
C ASN A 79 0.06 11.01 17.99
N TYR A 80 0.20 9.69 18.23
CA TYR A 80 -0.46 8.63 17.48
C TYR A 80 0.18 8.18 16.18
N ASN A 81 1.49 8.35 15.98
CA ASN A 81 2.20 7.76 14.83
C ASN A 81 1.52 8.07 13.48
N GLN A 82 1.11 9.30 13.27
CA GLN A 82 0.56 9.72 11.99
C GLN A 82 1.69 9.99 11.02
N ILE A 83 1.68 9.29 9.90
CA ILE A 83 2.57 9.60 8.79
C ILE A 83 1.95 10.75 7.98
N PRO A 84 2.69 11.81 7.64
CA PRO A 84 2.19 12.87 6.78
C PRO A 84 1.69 12.33 5.44
N LEU A 85 0.50 12.75 5.02
CA LEU A 85 -0.06 12.39 3.72
C LEU A 85 0.47 13.27 2.57
N ASP A 86 1.58 13.97 2.79
CA ASP A 86 2.25 14.74 1.75
C ASP A 86 2.85 13.79 0.72
N GLN A 87 2.42 13.91 -0.53
CA GLN A 87 2.81 13.02 -1.62
C GLN A 87 4.33 13.02 -1.85
N ASN A 88 5.01 14.13 -1.66
CA ASN A 88 6.45 14.18 -1.88
C ASN A 88 7.19 13.33 -0.84
N TYR A 89 6.74 13.36 0.41
CA TYR A 89 7.30 12.51 1.45
C TYR A 89 6.96 11.04 1.24
N LEU A 90 5.70 10.74 0.94
CA LEU A 90 5.30 9.36 0.65
C LEU A 90 6.03 8.78 -0.55
N LYS A 91 6.23 9.56 -1.61
CA LYS A 91 7.05 9.14 -2.76
C LYS A 91 8.49 8.85 -2.37
N ALA A 92 9.08 9.67 -1.51
CA ALA A 92 10.43 9.43 -1.02
C ALA A 92 10.53 8.14 -0.21
N LEU A 93 9.60 7.92 0.72
CA LEU A 93 9.51 6.69 1.51
C LEU A 93 9.30 5.45 0.63
N VAL A 94 8.36 5.51 -0.31
CA VAL A 94 8.07 4.43 -1.27
C VAL A 94 9.29 4.14 -2.15
N SER A 95 9.98 5.17 -2.63
CA SER A 95 11.17 5.01 -3.46
C SER A 95 12.32 4.37 -2.69
N THR A 96 12.49 4.69 -1.40
CA THR A 96 13.50 4.07 -0.54
C THR A 96 13.20 2.59 -0.29
N PHE A 97 11.95 2.24 -0.07
CA PHE A 97 11.57 0.86 0.23
C PHE A 97 11.51 -0.02 -1.02
N PHE A 98 10.87 0.45 -2.08
CA PHE A 98 10.53 -0.34 -3.28
C PHE A 98 11.32 0.04 -4.54
N GLY A 99 12.06 1.13 -4.51
CA GLY A 99 12.65 1.76 -5.70
C GLY A 99 11.68 2.71 -6.41
N LYS A 100 12.29 3.66 -7.12
CA LYS A 100 11.53 4.71 -7.83
C LYS A 100 10.63 4.16 -8.94
N TYR A 101 11.07 3.12 -9.61
CA TYR A 101 10.35 2.52 -10.74
C TYR A 101 10.12 1.02 -10.53
N PRO A 102 8.95 0.49 -10.94
CA PRO A 102 8.61 -0.91 -10.77
C PRO A 102 9.35 -1.87 -11.72
N ASN A 103 10.18 -1.35 -12.62
CA ASN A 103 10.97 -2.15 -13.56
C ASN A 103 12.46 -1.81 -13.46
N THR A 104 13.28 -2.83 -13.24
CA THR A 104 14.73 -2.69 -13.16
C THR A 104 15.42 -2.55 -14.52
N PHE A 105 14.78 -2.96 -15.63
CA PHE A 105 15.43 -3.21 -16.90
C PHE A 105 15.24 -2.15 -17.98
N SER A 106 14.41 -1.14 -17.80
CA SER A 106 14.13 -0.22 -18.89
C SER A 106 14.51 1.23 -18.61
N LYS A 107 15.81 1.51 -18.73
CA LYS A 107 16.35 2.89 -18.65
C LYS A 107 16.19 3.71 -19.96
N LYS A 108 15.62 3.15 -21.02
CA LYS A 108 15.55 3.84 -22.32
C LYS A 108 14.12 3.84 -22.85
N ASN A 109 13.47 5.00 -22.91
CA ASN A 109 12.35 5.31 -23.79
C ASN A 109 10.91 5.05 -23.35
N ALA A 110 10.55 4.85 -22.09
CA ALA A 110 9.15 4.91 -21.73
C ALA A 110 8.91 6.00 -20.66
N LYS A 111 7.75 6.65 -20.68
CA LYS A 111 7.22 7.34 -19.50
C LYS A 111 6.92 6.29 -18.44
N TYR A 112 7.90 5.99 -17.60
CA TYR A 112 7.72 5.01 -16.54
C TYR A 112 6.82 5.60 -15.47
N GLU A 113 5.76 4.88 -15.19
CA GLU A 113 5.00 5.11 -13.99
C GLU A 113 5.89 4.88 -12.77
N GLU A 114 5.93 5.84 -11.86
CA GLU A 114 6.65 5.69 -10.59
C GLU A 114 5.99 4.58 -9.75
N THR A 115 6.79 3.87 -8.98
CA THR A 115 6.33 2.78 -8.09
C THR A 115 5.17 3.22 -7.19
N TYR A 116 5.21 4.47 -6.73
CA TYR A 116 4.13 5.07 -5.94
C TYR A 116 2.75 5.06 -6.65
N SER A 117 2.72 5.28 -7.96
CA SER A 117 1.47 5.21 -8.74
C SER A 117 1.17 3.79 -9.21
N TRP A 118 2.21 3.03 -9.52
CA TRP A 118 2.10 1.66 -10.02
C TRP A 118 1.36 0.72 -9.06
N PHE A 119 1.61 0.81 -7.74
CA PHE A 119 0.87 0.00 -6.77
C PHE A 119 -0.63 0.25 -6.84
N TYR A 120 -1.03 1.51 -7.01
CA TYR A 120 -2.44 1.86 -7.13
C TYR A 120 -3.05 1.27 -8.40
N THR A 121 -2.42 1.50 -9.57
CA THR A 121 -2.92 1.01 -10.86
C THR A 121 -2.93 -0.52 -10.96
N SER A 122 -1.97 -1.18 -10.29
CA SER A 122 -1.83 -2.63 -10.32
C SER A 122 -2.75 -3.39 -9.35
N LEU A 123 -3.23 -2.72 -8.30
CA LEU A 123 -4.06 -3.32 -7.25
C LEU A 123 -5.48 -2.73 -7.19
N ALA A 124 -5.80 -1.80 -8.10
CA ALA A 124 -7.14 -1.21 -8.15
C ALA A 124 -8.17 -2.25 -8.60
N ASN A 125 -9.31 -2.21 -7.94
CA ASN A 125 -10.49 -2.94 -8.33
C ASN A 125 -11.09 -2.37 -9.63
N ALA A 126 -12.10 -3.04 -10.19
CA ALA A 126 -12.79 -2.58 -11.38
C ALA A 126 -13.45 -1.19 -11.23
N ASP A 127 -13.86 -0.84 -10.02
CA ASP A 127 -14.41 0.47 -9.66
C ASP A 127 -13.35 1.53 -9.32
N LYS A 128 -12.06 1.21 -9.53
CA LYS A 128 -10.89 2.04 -9.23
C LYS A 128 -10.66 2.30 -7.73
N THR A 129 -11.32 1.59 -6.86
CA THR A 129 -10.99 1.59 -5.44
C THR A 129 -9.77 0.71 -5.19
N ILE A 130 -9.07 0.94 -4.09
CA ILE A 130 -7.97 0.09 -3.66
C ILE A 130 -8.25 -0.45 -2.26
N SER A 131 -7.95 -1.72 -2.05
CA SER A 131 -8.08 -2.37 -0.76
C SER A 131 -6.72 -2.56 -0.10
N LEU A 132 -6.68 -2.38 1.22
CA LEU A 132 -5.45 -2.53 2.00
C LEU A 132 -4.94 -3.98 1.99
N ARG A 133 -5.83 -4.98 2.06
CA ARG A 133 -5.47 -6.40 2.15
C ARG A 133 -4.63 -6.88 0.94
N PRO A 134 -5.05 -6.72 -0.33
CA PRO A 134 -4.23 -7.12 -1.47
C PRO A 134 -2.86 -6.45 -1.51
N PHE A 135 -2.75 -5.20 -1.07
CA PHE A 135 -1.49 -4.51 -0.96
C PHE A 135 -0.57 -5.20 0.06
N LEU A 136 -1.06 -5.45 1.28
CA LEU A 136 -0.28 -6.10 2.33
C LEU A 136 0.09 -7.54 1.96
N ASP A 137 -0.80 -8.29 1.32
CA ASP A 137 -0.53 -9.65 0.85
C ASP A 137 0.57 -9.65 -0.23
N LEU A 138 0.53 -8.71 -1.18
CA LEU A 138 1.59 -8.57 -2.19
C LEU A 138 2.95 -8.29 -1.53
N ILE A 139 3.00 -7.39 -0.57
CA ILE A 139 4.24 -7.08 0.16
C ILE A 139 4.72 -8.31 0.92
N LYS A 140 3.84 -8.99 1.65
CA LYS A 140 4.18 -10.20 2.39
C LYS A 140 4.77 -11.28 1.47
N PHE A 141 4.08 -11.65 0.40
CA PHE A 141 4.58 -12.65 -0.54
C PHE A 141 5.91 -12.24 -1.18
N SER A 142 6.11 -10.95 -1.40
CA SER A 142 7.35 -10.43 -1.96
C SER A 142 8.51 -10.53 -0.99
N ILE A 143 8.27 -10.24 0.29
CA ILE A 143 9.27 -10.38 1.35
C ILE A 143 9.60 -11.85 1.60
N ASP A 144 8.59 -12.72 1.72
CA ASP A 144 8.80 -14.16 1.91
C ASP A 144 9.70 -14.72 0.79
N ARG A 145 9.41 -14.37 -0.45
CA ARG A 145 10.22 -14.80 -1.59
C ARG A 145 11.62 -14.18 -1.63
N TYR A 146 11.77 -12.94 -1.17
CA TYR A 146 13.07 -12.31 -1.02
C TYR A 146 13.93 -13.05 0.01
N LEU A 147 13.35 -13.43 1.14
CA LEU A 147 14.04 -14.19 2.18
C LEU A 147 14.42 -15.61 1.72
N GLU A 148 13.57 -16.27 0.94
CA GLU A 148 13.84 -17.59 0.39
C GLU A 148 15.00 -17.60 -0.64
N LYS A 149 15.08 -16.57 -1.49
CA LYS A 149 16.05 -16.53 -2.59
C LYS A 149 17.42 -15.99 -2.21
N GLY A 150 17.54 -15.41 -1.01
CA GLY A 150 18.74 -14.70 -0.58
C GLY A 150 18.82 -13.29 -1.17
N THR A 151 19.69 -12.50 -0.56
CA THR A 151 19.80 -11.07 -0.84
C THR A 151 20.77 -10.83 -1.99
N ASP A 152 20.27 -10.28 -3.08
CA ASP A 152 21.12 -9.47 -3.93
C ASP A 152 21.37 -8.14 -3.18
N ALA A 153 22.55 -7.57 -3.33
CA ALA A 153 22.89 -6.25 -2.78
C ALA A 153 22.11 -5.14 -3.50
N TYR A 154 20.77 -5.31 -3.54
CA TYR A 154 19.88 -4.39 -4.23
C TYR A 154 19.50 -3.24 -3.28
N LYS A 155 19.73 -2.04 -3.72
CA LYS A 155 19.18 -0.83 -3.12
C LYS A 155 18.04 -0.37 -4.03
N PRO A 156 16.88 -0.35 -3.62
CA PRO A 156 16.22 -0.18 -2.32
C PRO A 156 15.98 -1.50 -1.55
N ILE A 157 15.20 -1.42 -0.45
CA ILE A 157 15.01 -2.53 0.49
C ILE A 157 14.37 -3.74 -0.19
N LEU A 158 13.31 -3.53 -0.98
CA LEU A 158 12.62 -4.60 -1.70
C LEU A 158 12.68 -4.39 -3.21
N SER A 159 13.39 -5.28 -3.90
CA SER A 159 13.54 -5.19 -5.37
C SER A 159 12.23 -5.35 -6.12
N PRO A 160 12.01 -4.58 -7.21
CA PRO A 160 10.90 -4.77 -8.14
C PRO A 160 10.77 -6.19 -8.68
N TYR A 161 11.86 -6.93 -8.76
CA TYR A 161 11.86 -8.34 -9.17
C TYR A 161 10.90 -9.19 -8.32
N PHE A 162 10.72 -8.85 -7.04
CA PHE A 162 9.85 -9.59 -6.14
C PHE A 162 8.40 -9.11 -6.22
N TYR A 163 8.13 -7.81 -6.00
CA TYR A 163 6.73 -7.33 -5.94
C TYR A 163 6.08 -7.18 -7.32
N ASN A 164 6.84 -6.92 -8.39
CA ASN A 164 6.31 -6.83 -9.75
C ASN A 164 6.33 -8.16 -10.51
N SER A 165 6.53 -9.29 -9.83
CA SER A 165 6.49 -10.60 -10.47
C SER A 165 5.05 -11.02 -10.77
N ASN A 166 4.82 -11.60 -11.96
CA ASN A 166 3.51 -12.16 -12.31
C ASN A 166 3.05 -13.20 -11.30
N TYR A 167 3.98 -14.02 -10.81
CA TYR A 167 3.70 -15.05 -9.80
C TYR A 167 3.08 -14.46 -8.51
N ASN A 168 3.70 -13.42 -7.93
CA ASN A 168 3.20 -12.84 -6.69
C ASN A 168 1.87 -12.12 -6.90
N ARG A 169 1.70 -11.43 -8.05
CA ARG A 169 0.42 -10.79 -8.38
C ARG A 169 -0.70 -11.82 -8.55
N GLN A 170 -0.44 -12.91 -9.25
CA GLN A 170 -1.41 -13.99 -9.41
C GLN A 170 -1.77 -14.61 -8.06
N LYS A 171 -0.80 -14.90 -7.21
CA LYS A 171 -1.03 -15.41 -5.85
C LYS A 171 -1.91 -14.49 -4.98
N CYS A 172 -1.74 -13.17 -5.12
CA CYS A 172 -2.60 -12.20 -4.44
C CYS A 172 -4.04 -12.25 -4.94
N VAL A 173 -4.23 -12.38 -6.26
CA VAL A 173 -5.57 -12.49 -6.85
C VAL A 173 -6.25 -13.79 -6.43
N GLU A 174 -5.54 -14.92 -6.49
CA GLU A 174 -6.05 -16.24 -6.07
C GLU A 174 -6.50 -16.20 -4.60
N LYS A 175 -5.66 -15.67 -3.72
CA LYS A 175 -6.00 -15.53 -2.31
C LYS A 175 -7.20 -14.60 -2.09
N TYR A 176 -7.28 -13.49 -2.81
CA TYR A 176 -8.40 -12.57 -2.69
C TYR A 176 -9.72 -13.23 -3.14
N VAL A 177 -9.70 -14.01 -4.22
CA VAL A 177 -10.86 -14.77 -4.69
C VAL A 177 -11.24 -15.85 -3.68
N GLU A 178 -10.28 -16.56 -3.10
CA GLU A 178 -10.53 -17.56 -2.05
C GLU A 178 -11.17 -16.91 -0.81
N ASP A 179 -10.63 -15.79 -0.34
CA ASP A 179 -11.19 -15.05 0.80
C ASP A 179 -12.65 -14.62 0.53
N LEU A 180 -12.96 -14.12 -0.69
CA LEU A 180 -14.31 -13.75 -1.08
C LEU A 180 -15.25 -14.98 -1.11
N SER A 181 -14.78 -16.11 -1.61
CA SER A 181 -15.57 -17.34 -1.67
C SER A 181 -15.90 -17.84 -0.27
N ASN A 182 -14.92 -17.82 0.65
CA ASN A 182 -15.11 -18.22 2.04
C ASN A 182 -16.07 -17.29 2.80
N GLU A 183 -16.07 -16.00 2.46
CA GLU A 183 -16.99 -15.02 3.05
C GLU A 183 -18.43 -15.19 2.54
N GLN A 184 -18.63 -15.71 1.31
CA GLN A 184 -19.95 -15.95 0.72
C GLN A 184 -20.50 -17.34 1.04
N GLY A 185 -19.65 -18.32 1.30
CA GLY A 185 -20.02 -19.72 1.57
C GLY A 185 -20.53 -20.01 2.99
N ASN A 186 -20.57 -19.02 3.87
CA ASN A 186 -21.12 -19.14 5.23
C ASN A 186 -22.57 -18.65 5.33
N GLU A 187 -23.30 -18.55 4.23
CA GLU A 187 -24.72 -18.16 4.16
C GLU A 187 -25.67 -19.37 4.08
N ASP A 188 -25.26 -20.57 4.53
CA ASP A 188 -26.17 -21.73 4.70
C ASP A 188 -26.73 -21.83 6.13
#